data_51e99748e77e40c93c938d4a9d5a8b05
#
_entry.id   51e99748e77e40c93c938d4a9d5a8b05
#
_cell.length_a   1.000
_cell.length_b   1.000
_cell.length_c   1.000
_cell.angle_alpha   90.00
_cell.angle_beta   90.00
_cell.angle_gamma   90.00
#
_symmetry.space_group_name_H-M   'P 1'
#
loop_
_entity.id
_entity.type
_entity.pdbx_description
1 polymer ?
#
loop_
_entity_poly.entity_id
_entity_poly.type
_entity_poly.pdbx_seq_one_letter_code
_entity_poly.pdbx_strand_id
1 'polypeptide(L)'
;MVVLSLPYPISTNRYWRTFRNRQIVSKEAVAYKARVAAIAAENGIKPTGKAVSLTVQLIPKANKDGTASKVCLDLDNCLKVCLDALQGAAYENDNQVEEIHAKRLKTPIAGGGLVVKVEELE
;
A
#
# COMPACT_ATOMS: atom_id res chain seq x y z
N MET A 1 -9.70 14.62 -3.23
CA MET A 1 -9.55 13.16 -2.99
C MET A 1 -8.83 12.52 -4.17
N VAL A 2 -7.89 11.64 -3.85
CA VAL A 2 -7.07 10.95 -4.84
C VAL A 2 -7.29 9.44 -4.69
N VAL A 3 -7.43 8.71 -5.80
CA VAL A 3 -7.59 7.25 -5.79
C VAL A 3 -6.44 6.64 -6.58
N LEU A 4 -5.76 5.68 -5.96
CA LEU A 4 -4.65 4.96 -6.57
C LEU A 4 -4.95 3.47 -6.60
N SER A 5 -4.68 2.84 -7.75
CA SER A 5 -4.69 1.38 -7.88
C SER A 5 -3.25 0.90 -7.88
N LEU A 6 -2.87 0.18 -6.83
CA LEU A 6 -1.50 -0.24 -6.59
C LEU A 6 -1.36 -1.76 -6.73
N PRO A 7 -0.14 -2.25 -6.96
CA PRO A 7 0.10 -3.69 -6.95
C PRO A 7 -0.17 -4.30 -5.58
N TYR A 8 -0.44 -5.60 -5.56
CA TYR A 8 -0.59 -6.35 -4.31
C TYR A 8 0.66 -6.15 -3.46
N PRO A 9 0.52 -5.77 -2.18
CA PRO A 9 1.67 -5.46 -1.35
C PRO A 9 2.46 -6.72 -0.99
N ILE A 10 3.75 -6.54 -0.77
CA ILE A 10 4.61 -7.61 -0.26
C ILE A 10 4.40 -7.73 1.26
N SER A 11 4.71 -8.90 1.82
CA SER A 11 4.56 -9.11 3.26
C SER A 11 5.60 -8.30 4.04
N THR A 12 5.29 -7.99 5.31
CA THR A 12 6.23 -7.27 6.17
C THR A 12 7.55 -8.01 6.31
N ASN A 13 7.51 -9.35 6.33
CA ASN A 13 8.72 -10.18 6.43
C ASN A 13 9.62 -10.06 5.21
N ARG A 14 9.06 -9.73 4.05
CA ARG A 14 9.82 -9.53 2.82
C ARG A 14 10.12 -8.06 2.56
N TYR A 15 9.37 -7.15 3.16
CA TYR A 15 9.54 -5.71 2.99
C TYR A 15 10.74 -5.20 3.78
N TRP A 16 10.87 -5.63 5.04
CA TRP A 16 12.00 -5.27 5.89
C TRP A 16 12.90 -6.46 6.11
N ARG A 17 14.19 -6.19 6.32
CA ARG A 17 15.17 -7.19 6.73
C ARG A 17 16.07 -6.62 7.80
N THR A 18 16.69 -7.51 8.58
CA THR A 18 17.61 -7.12 9.63
C THR A 18 19.04 -7.16 9.10
N PHE A 19 19.77 -6.10 9.32
CA PHE A 19 21.19 -5.99 8.99
C PHE A 19 21.90 -5.22 10.10
N ARG A 20 22.88 -5.85 10.75
CA ARG A 20 23.64 -5.26 11.87
C ARG A 20 22.71 -4.68 12.95
N ASN A 21 21.73 -5.47 13.41
CA ASN A 21 20.75 -5.11 14.43
C ASN A 21 19.82 -3.94 14.05
N ARG A 22 19.74 -3.60 12.76
CA ARG A 22 18.84 -2.56 12.27
C ARG A 22 17.88 -3.13 11.24
N GLN A 23 16.65 -2.65 11.25
CA GLN A 23 15.70 -2.96 10.19
C GLN A 23 15.95 -2.03 9.02
N ILE A 24 16.13 -2.62 7.84
CA ILE A 24 16.28 -1.88 6.59
C ILE A 24 15.29 -2.43 5.57
N VAL A 25 14.94 -1.61 4.59
CA VAL A 25 14.08 -2.05 3.50
C VAL A 25 14.82 -3.00 2.58
N SER A 26 14.14 -4.05 2.14
CA SER A 26 14.70 -5.03 1.22
C SER A 26 14.76 -4.48 -0.20
N LYS A 27 15.42 -5.20 -1.11
CA LYS A 27 15.42 -4.86 -2.54
C LYS A 27 14.01 -4.91 -3.11
N GLU A 28 13.19 -5.88 -2.65
CA GLU A 28 11.79 -5.99 -3.06
C GLU A 28 10.98 -4.78 -2.61
N ALA A 29 11.25 -4.29 -1.40
CA ALA A 29 10.59 -3.11 -0.88
C ALA A 29 10.97 -1.85 -1.68
N VAL A 30 12.24 -1.71 -2.02
CA VAL A 30 12.71 -0.59 -2.86
C VAL A 30 11.99 -0.60 -4.20
N ALA A 31 11.87 -1.77 -4.82
CA ALA A 31 11.15 -1.91 -6.09
C ALA A 31 9.67 -1.59 -5.94
N TYR A 32 9.04 -2.05 -4.87
CA TYR A 32 7.62 -1.77 -4.61
C TYR A 32 7.38 -0.27 -4.40
N LYS A 33 8.20 0.37 -3.58
CA LYS A 33 8.11 1.82 -3.34
C LYS A 33 8.30 2.62 -4.64
N ALA A 34 9.25 2.21 -5.47
CA ALA A 34 9.50 2.86 -6.75
C ALA A 34 8.28 2.73 -7.67
N ARG A 35 7.63 1.57 -7.67
CA ARG A 35 6.43 1.33 -8.46
C ARG A 35 5.26 2.19 -7.98
N VAL A 36 5.07 2.29 -6.67
CA VAL A 36 4.03 3.14 -6.08
C VAL A 36 4.28 4.60 -6.43
N ALA A 37 5.53 5.06 -6.31
CA ALA A 37 5.89 6.43 -6.66
C ALA A 37 5.64 6.73 -8.14
N ALA A 38 5.96 5.78 -9.03
CA ALA A 38 5.72 5.91 -10.46
C ALA A 38 4.21 6.02 -10.77
N ILE A 39 3.39 5.18 -10.13
CA ILE A 39 1.93 5.22 -10.30
C ILE A 39 1.38 6.56 -9.82
N ALA A 40 1.85 7.06 -8.68
CA ALA A 40 1.42 8.36 -8.18
C ALA A 40 1.79 9.48 -9.16
N ALA A 41 3.01 9.46 -9.67
CA ALA A 41 3.47 10.46 -10.64
C ALA A 41 2.67 10.41 -11.94
N GLU A 42 2.37 9.21 -12.44
CA GLU A 42 1.56 9.02 -13.65
C GLU A 42 0.15 9.59 -13.49
N ASN A 43 -0.36 9.64 -12.26
CA ASN A 43 -1.67 10.20 -11.95
C ASN A 43 -1.60 11.67 -11.53
N GLY A 44 -0.45 12.30 -11.66
CA GLY A 44 -0.26 13.71 -11.33
C GLY A 44 -0.30 14.02 -9.84
N ILE A 45 -0.06 13.01 -9.00
CA ILE A 45 -0.13 13.16 -7.55
C ILE A 45 1.21 13.61 -7.00
N LYS A 46 1.17 14.62 -6.14
CA LYS A 46 2.35 15.11 -5.42
C LYS A 46 2.13 14.92 -3.92
N PRO A 47 3.20 14.66 -3.15
CA PRO A 47 3.07 14.51 -1.70
C PRO A 47 2.48 15.77 -1.08
N THR A 48 1.42 15.60 -0.28
CA THR A 48 0.83 16.71 0.47
C THR A 48 1.51 16.86 1.83
N GLY A 49 1.56 18.08 2.35
CA GLY A 49 2.01 18.34 3.72
C GLY A 49 0.87 18.39 4.74
N LYS A 50 -0.38 18.19 4.30
CA LYS A 50 -1.55 18.23 5.17
C LYS A 50 -1.82 16.89 5.82
N ALA A 51 -2.61 16.91 6.90
CA ALA A 51 -3.16 15.68 7.49
C ALA A 51 -4.04 14.97 6.46
N VAL A 52 -4.04 13.66 6.47
CA VAL A 52 -4.79 12.85 5.49
C VAL A 52 -5.60 11.75 6.17
N SER A 53 -6.68 11.36 5.49
CA SER A 53 -7.46 10.16 5.78
C SER A 53 -7.22 9.17 4.65
N LEU A 54 -6.96 7.92 5.00
CA LEU A 54 -6.76 6.85 4.02
C LEU A 54 -7.92 5.86 4.06
N THR A 55 -8.35 5.44 2.89
CA THR A 55 -9.24 4.29 2.73
C THR A 55 -8.48 3.26 1.92
N VAL A 56 -8.27 2.08 2.50
CA VAL A 56 -7.45 1.02 1.91
C VAL A 56 -8.32 -0.21 1.66
N GLN A 57 -8.31 -0.71 0.44
CA GLN A 57 -9.05 -1.91 0.05
C GLN A 57 -8.06 -2.91 -0.51
N LEU A 58 -7.89 -4.04 0.19
CA LEU A 58 -7.03 -5.13 -0.27
C LEU A 58 -7.85 -6.07 -1.13
N ILE A 59 -7.43 -6.24 -2.38
CA ILE A 59 -8.09 -7.11 -3.34
C ILE A 59 -7.34 -8.45 -3.37
N PRO A 60 -8.02 -9.58 -3.06
CA PRO A 60 -7.35 -10.87 -3.05
C PRO A 60 -6.91 -11.31 -4.44
N LYS A 61 -5.91 -12.17 -4.48
CA LYS A 61 -5.48 -12.79 -5.73
C LYS A 61 -6.51 -13.81 -6.18
N ALA A 62 -6.67 -13.96 -7.50
CA ALA A 62 -7.55 -14.97 -8.06
C ALA A 62 -6.81 -16.30 -8.20
N ASN A 63 -7.48 -17.40 -7.83
CA ASN A 63 -7.03 -18.74 -8.15
C ASN A 63 -7.27 -19.03 -9.63
N LYS A 64 -6.76 -20.15 -10.14
CA LYS A 64 -6.96 -20.56 -11.54
C LYS A 64 -8.45 -20.70 -11.90
N ASP A 65 -9.28 -21.10 -10.94
CA ASP A 65 -10.71 -21.28 -11.14
C ASP A 65 -11.52 -19.98 -10.96
N GLY A 66 -10.83 -18.86 -10.71
CA GLY A 66 -11.48 -17.56 -10.54
C GLY A 66 -11.94 -17.25 -9.12
N THR A 67 -11.80 -18.18 -8.19
CA THR A 67 -12.13 -17.92 -6.78
C THR A 67 -11.04 -17.14 -6.08
N ALA A 68 -11.39 -16.49 -4.97
CA ALA A 68 -10.41 -15.75 -4.19
C ALA A 68 -9.43 -16.69 -3.48
N SER A 69 -8.13 -16.37 -3.56
CA SER A 69 -7.10 -17.11 -2.84
C SER A 69 -7.32 -16.97 -1.33
N LYS A 70 -7.19 -18.08 -0.60
CA LYS A 70 -7.24 -18.07 0.86
C LYS A 70 -5.92 -17.56 1.46
N VAL A 71 -4.85 -17.56 0.67
CA VAL A 71 -3.56 -17.02 1.09
C VAL A 71 -3.58 -15.51 0.82
N CYS A 72 -3.80 -14.75 1.87
CA CYS A 72 -3.94 -13.30 1.78
C CYS A 72 -3.21 -12.66 2.95
N LEU A 73 -2.65 -11.48 2.74
CA LEU A 73 -2.00 -10.73 3.81
C LEU A 73 -3.01 -10.32 4.86
N ASP A 74 -2.59 -10.33 6.11
CA ASP A 74 -3.36 -9.71 7.19
C ASP A 74 -3.44 -8.21 6.94
N LEU A 75 -4.55 -7.58 7.31
CA LEU A 75 -4.74 -6.15 7.07
C LEU A 75 -3.69 -5.29 7.76
N ASP A 76 -3.27 -5.64 8.97
CA ASP A 76 -2.22 -4.88 9.67
C ASP A 76 -0.89 -4.92 8.92
N ASN A 77 -0.50 -6.07 8.36
CA ASN A 77 0.69 -6.21 7.53
C ASN A 77 0.56 -5.40 6.25
N CYS A 78 -0.60 -5.46 5.62
CA CYS A 78 -0.91 -4.67 4.43
C CYS A 78 -0.77 -3.17 4.73
N LEU A 79 -1.33 -2.70 5.84
CA LEU A 79 -1.29 -1.29 6.21
C LEU A 79 0.13 -0.80 6.47
N LYS A 80 0.96 -1.58 7.15
CA LYS A 80 2.35 -1.18 7.40
C LYS A 80 3.11 -0.93 6.11
N VAL A 81 2.99 -1.83 5.16
CA VAL A 81 3.66 -1.72 3.86
C VAL A 81 3.07 -0.55 3.05
N CYS A 82 1.75 -0.43 3.03
CA CYS A 82 1.04 0.63 2.33
C CYS A 82 1.46 2.02 2.83
N LEU A 83 1.46 2.21 4.15
CA LEU A 83 1.82 3.50 4.74
C LEU A 83 3.25 3.89 4.40
N ASP A 84 4.18 2.95 4.47
CA ASP A 84 5.57 3.23 4.13
C ASP A 84 5.75 3.51 2.63
N ALA A 85 5.08 2.73 1.79
CA ALA A 85 5.22 2.89 0.33
C ALA A 85 4.63 4.22 -0.16
N LEU A 86 3.59 4.75 0.48
CA LEU A 86 2.97 6.02 0.11
C LEU A 86 3.74 7.23 0.62
N GLN A 87 4.62 7.04 1.60
CA GLN A 87 5.44 8.13 2.13
C GLN A 87 6.40 8.63 1.05
N GLY A 88 6.33 9.91 0.77
CA GLY A 88 7.07 10.52 -0.33
C GLY A 88 6.33 10.48 -1.67
N ALA A 89 5.24 9.72 -1.77
CA ALA A 89 4.44 9.62 -3.00
C ALA A 89 3.10 10.35 -2.87
N ALA A 90 2.37 10.13 -1.79
CA ALA A 90 1.06 10.74 -1.56
C ALA A 90 1.06 11.75 -0.40
N TYR A 91 1.94 11.58 0.54
CA TYR A 91 2.16 12.51 1.67
C TYR A 91 3.65 12.48 2.03
N GLU A 92 4.10 13.50 2.76
CA GLU A 92 5.52 13.64 3.08
C GLU A 92 5.96 12.70 4.20
N ASN A 93 5.10 12.49 5.20
CA ASN A 93 5.42 11.67 6.36
C ASN A 93 4.19 10.93 6.85
N ASP A 94 4.35 9.68 7.27
CA ASP A 94 3.24 8.83 7.70
C ASP A 94 2.56 9.34 8.98
N ASN A 95 3.20 10.25 9.75
CA ASN A 95 2.54 10.86 10.91
C ASN A 95 1.41 11.83 10.52
N GLN A 96 1.28 12.16 9.22
CA GLN A 96 0.17 12.96 8.70
C GLN A 96 -1.12 12.15 8.59
N VAL A 97 -1.05 10.82 8.67
CA VAL A 97 -2.22 9.95 8.56
C VAL A 97 -2.96 9.95 9.89
N GLU A 98 -4.14 10.57 9.91
CA GLU A 98 -4.97 10.68 11.12
C GLU A 98 -6.11 9.69 11.17
N GLU A 99 -6.56 9.20 9.99
CA GLU A 99 -7.65 8.24 9.90
C GLU A 99 -7.30 7.17 8.88
N ILE A 100 -7.65 5.92 9.20
CA ILE A 100 -7.49 4.79 8.29
C ILE A 100 -8.76 3.96 8.33
N HIS A 101 -9.35 3.72 7.15
CA HIS A 101 -10.44 2.78 6.96
C HIS A 101 -9.93 1.68 6.05
N ALA A 102 -9.86 0.46 6.55
CA ALA A 102 -9.28 -0.65 5.79
C ALA A 102 -10.22 -1.83 5.75
N LYS A 103 -10.27 -2.49 4.59
CA LYS A 103 -11.03 -3.74 4.45
C LYS A 103 -10.42 -4.62 3.38
N ARG A 104 -10.69 -5.92 3.51
CA ARG A 104 -10.37 -6.90 2.48
C ARG A 104 -11.61 -7.10 1.63
N LEU A 105 -11.46 -6.98 0.31
CA LEU A 105 -12.55 -7.22 -0.62
C LEU A 105 -12.71 -8.73 -0.84
N LYS A 106 -13.88 -9.14 -1.30
CA LYS A 106 -14.20 -10.55 -1.54
C LYS A 106 -13.99 -10.96 -2.99
N THR A 107 -14.15 -10.03 -3.93
CA THR A 107 -14.02 -10.30 -5.36
C THR A 107 -12.54 -10.22 -5.76
N PRO A 108 -11.96 -11.34 -6.24
CA PRO A 108 -10.53 -11.35 -6.59
C PRO A 108 -10.28 -10.76 -7.97
N ILE A 109 -9.01 -10.39 -8.19
CA ILE A 109 -8.50 -10.08 -9.53
C ILE A 109 -7.19 -10.84 -9.73
N ALA A 110 -6.80 -11.03 -10.98
CA ALA A 110 -5.54 -11.68 -11.30
C ALA A 110 -4.37 -10.91 -10.67
N GLY A 111 -3.57 -11.62 -9.88
CA GLY A 111 -2.44 -11.01 -9.17
C GLY A 111 -2.80 -10.19 -7.94
N GLY A 112 -4.09 -10.01 -7.65
CA GLY A 112 -4.53 -9.19 -6.54
C GLY A 112 -4.24 -7.71 -6.74
N GLY A 113 -4.51 -6.89 -5.74
CA GLY A 113 -4.26 -5.46 -5.82
C GLY A 113 -4.55 -4.73 -4.53
N LEU A 114 -4.34 -3.42 -4.60
CA LEU A 114 -4.59 -2.53 -3.48
C LEU A 114 -5.17 -1.23 -4.03
N VAL A 115 -6.35 -0.85 -3.53
CA VAL A 115 -6.94 0.43 -3.89
C VAL A 115 -6.83 1.35 -2.68
N VAL A 116 -6.24 2.51 -2.89
CA VAL A 116 -6.05 3.48 -1.82
C VAL A 116 -6.68 4.80 -2.21
N LYS A 117 -7.51 5.32 -1.32
CA LYS A 117 -8.06 6.67 -1.43
C LYS A 117 -7.37 7.54 -0.41
N VAL A 118 -6.85 8.67 -0.86
CA VAL A 118 -6.17 9.64 0.01
C VAL A 118 -6.99 10.92 -0.01
N GLU A 119 -7.42 11.35 1.15
CA GLU A 119 -8.21 12.57 1.32
C GLU A 119 -7.50 13.51 2.27
N GLU A 120 -7.27 14.76 1.83
CA GLU A 120 -6.70 15.78 2.70
C GLU A 120 -7.72 16.23 3.73
N LEU A 121 -7.29 16.33 4.98
CA LEU A 121 -8.12 16.83 6.08
C LEU A 121 -7.79 18.32 6.33
N GLU A 122 -8.79 19.04 6.73
CA GLU A 122 -8.62 20.45 7.06
C GLU A 122 -8.15 20.67 8.49
#